data_ef2ea2a9743be0e06ba7074058088556
#
_entry.id   ef2ea2a9743be0e06ba7074058088556
#
_cell.length_a   1.000
_cell.length_b   1.000
_cell.length_c   1.000
_cell.angle_alpha   90.00
_cell.angle_beta   90.00
_cell.angle_gamma   90.00
#
_symmetry.space_group_name_H-M   'P 1'
#
loop_
_entity.id
_entity.type
_entity.pdbx_description
1 polymer ?
#
loop_
_entity_poly.entity_id
_entity_poly.type
_entity_poly.pdbx_seq_one_letter_code
_entity_poly.pdbx_strand_id
1 'polypeptide(L)'
;MEGQRAGWLRFLIVAAVLAGTTLFLRSRGQAENLSSREPLASFPLQVRAWRGREVGIPQYALDVLGAGEFVERSYSRDANEPPVDLFIAYFPSQRMGSTIHSPQNCLPGS
;
A
#
# COMPACT_ATOMS: atom_id res chain seq x y z
N MET A 1 -32.23 -7.27 45.64
CA MET A 1 -32.36 -6.13 44.70
C MET A 1 -31.05 -5.35 44.50
N GLU A 2 -30.19 -5.17 45.49
CA GLU A 2 -28.93 -4.46 45.30
C GLU A 2 -27.92 -5.23 44.40
N GLY A 3 -27.83 -6.54 44.52
CA GLY A 3 -26.91 -7.35 43.67
C GLY A 3 -27.28 -7.33 42.16
N GLN A 4 -28.57 -7.22 41.87
CA GLN A 4 -29.04 -7.18 40.49
C GLN A 4 -28.75 -5.83 39.81
N ARG A 5 -28.83 -4.73 40.59
CA ARG A 5 -28.46 -3.39 40.12
C ARG A 5 -26.96 -3.24 39.89
N ALA A 6 -26.14 -3.83 40.76
CA ALA A 6 -24.68 -3.87 40.58
C ALA A 6 -24.24 -4.65 39.34
N GLY A 7 -24.93 -5.77 39.04
CA GLY A 7 -24.67 -6.56 37.83
C GLY A 7 -24.99 -5.79 36.54
N TRP A 8 -26.14 -5.13 36.55
CA TRP A 8 -26.57 -4.29 35.42
C TRP A 8 -25.63 -3.11 35.16
N LEU A 9 -25.17 -2.45 36.23
CA LEU A 9 -24.25 -1.33 36.11
C LEU A 9 -22.90 -1.75 35.51
N ARG A 10 -22.37 -2.91 35.94
CA ARG A 10 -21.14 -3.45 35.38
C ARG A 10 -21.27 -3.77 33.88
N PHE A 11 -22.43 -4.35 33.51
CA PHE A 11 -22.73 -4.64 32.11
C PHE A 11 -22.77 -3.33 31.27
N LEU A 12 -23.40 -2.28 31.76
CA LEU A 12 -23.48 -0.99 31.08
C LEU A 12 -22.09 -0.36 30.92
N ILE A 13 -21.23 -0.43 31.93
CA ILE A 13 -19.86 0.10 31.86
C ILE A 13 -19.06 -0.64 30.78
N VAL A 14 -19.12 -1.98 30.75
CA VAL A 14 -18.42 -2.76 29.73
C VAL A 14 -18.94 -2.42 28.33
N ALA A 15 -20.25 -2.35 28.14
CA ALA A 15 -20.87 -1.99 26.88
C ALA A 15 -20.46 -0.57 26.41
N ALA A 16 -20.40 0.38 27.32
CA ALA A 16 -19.95 1.76 27.02
C ALA A 16 -18.47 1.80 26.60
N VAL A 17 -17.61 1.06 27.29
CA VAL A 17 -16.18 0.96 26.94
C VAL A 17 -15.99 0.34 25.57
N LEU A 18 -16.68 -0.75 25.27
CA LEU A 18 -16.62 -1.42 23.95
C LEU A 18 -17.13 -0.49 22.84
N ALA A 19 -18.26 0.17 23.05
CA ALA A 19 -18.81 1.10 22.07
C ALA A 19 -17.87 2.30 21.84
N GLY A 20 -17.33 2.88 22.90
CA GLY A 20 -16.37 3.98 22.84
C GLY A 20 -15.09 3.59 22.08
N THR A 21 -14.54 2.42 22.37
CA THR A 21 -13.36 1.87 21.68
C THR A 21 -13.63 1.65 20.21
N THR A 22 -14.78 1.09 19.87
CA THR A 22 -15.18 0.85 18.47
C THR A 22 -15.31 2.16 17.68
N LEU A 23 -15.95 3.18 18.28
CA LEU A 23 -16.08 4.49 17.65
C LEU A 23 -14.72 5.17 17.49
N PHE A 24 -13.85 5.07 18.48
CA PHE A 24 -12.51 5.62 18.43
C PHE A 24 -11.66 4.97 17.32
N LEU A 25 -11.69 3.66 17.24
CA LEU A 25 -10.97 2.93 16.19
C LEU A 25 -11.51 3.24 14.79
N ARG A 26 -12.83 3.36 14.64
CA ARG A 26 -13.44 3.76 13.37
C ARG A 26 -13.05 5.18 12.96
N SER A 27 -13.05 6.12 13.89
CA SER A 27 -12.66 7.50 13.59
C SER A 27 -11.21 7.61 13.15
N ARG A 28 -10.32 6.84 13.76
CA ARG A 28 -8.92 6.77 13.34
C ARG A 28 -8.70 5.99 12.04
N GLY A 29 -9.45 4.94 11.82
CA GLY A 29 -9.36 4.12 10.61
C GLY A 29 -9.84 4.82 9.34
N GLN A 30 -10.64 5.87 9.43
CA GLN A 30 -11.08 6.67 8.28
C GLN A 30 -10.10 7.80 7.91
N ALA A 31 -9.25 8.20 8.85
CA ALA A 31 -8.23 9.22 8.61
C ALA A 31 -6.90 8.58 8.18
N GLU A 32 -6.92 7.82 7.09
CA GLU A 32 -5.69 7.46 6.42
C GLU A 32 -5.20 8.73 5.71
N ASN A 33 -4.22 9.41 6.32
CA ASN A 33 -3.56 10.55 5.70
C ASN A 33 -2.77 10.03 4.49
N LEU A 34 -3.42 10.04 3.33
CA LEU A 34 -2.74 9.86 2.07
C LEU A 34 -1.80 11.06 1.90
N SER A 35 -0.52 10.84 2.14
CA SER A 35 0.50 11.86 1.94
C SER A 35 0.42 12.37 0.52
N SER A 36 0.28 13.68 0.36
CA SER A 36 0.40 14.32 -0.96
C SER A 36 1.83 14.12 -1.45
N ARG A 37 1.99 13.37 -2.52
CA ARG A 37 3.28 13.10 -3.15
C ARG A 37 3.19 13.27 -4.66
N GLU A 38 4.33 13.45 -5.29
CA GLU A 38 4.39 13.43 -6.75
C GLU A 38 4.05 12.04 -7.30
N PRO A 39 3.36 11.95 -8.46
CA PRO A 39 3.09 10.69 -9.12
C PRO A 39 4.38 9.93 -9.46
N LEU A 40 4.37 8.61 -9.41
CA LEU A 40 5.52 7.80 -9.81
C LEU A 40 5.93 8.02 -11.27
N ALA A 41 4.97 8.38 -12.12
CA ALA A 41 5.23 8.73 -13.51
C ALA A 41 6.18 9.91 -13.69
N SER A 42 6.27 10.81 -12.68
CA SER A 42 7.20 11.95 -12.69
C SER A 42 8.65 11.57 -12.41
N PHE A 43 8.92 10.32 -12.02
CA PHE A 43 10.28 9.85 -11.82
C PHE A 43 11.12 10.08 -13.10
N PRO A 44 12.36 10.62 -13.00
CA PRO A 44 13.10 11.04 -14.17
C PRO A 44 13.49 9.88 -15.09
N LEU A 45 13.32 10.08 -16.40
CA LEU A 45 13.80 9.17 -17.43
C LEU A 45 15.31 9.28 -17.67
N GLN A 46 15.92 10.34 -17.19
CA GLN A 46 17.37 10.50 -17.27
C GLN A 46 17.95 10.71 -15.87
N VAL A 47 18.85 9.82 -15.47
CA VAL A 47 19.55 9.88 -14.19
C VAL A 47 21.05 9.81 -14.48
N ARG A 48 21.72 10.96 -14.43
CA ARG A 48 23.14 11.10 -14.82
C ARG A 48 23.36 10.60 -16.25
N ALA A 49 24.22 9.58 -16.43
CA ALA A 49 24.51 8.95 -17.72
C ALA A 49 23.47 7.90 -18.14
N TRP A 50 22.54 7.52 -17.27
CA TRP A 50 21.53 6.52 -17.54
C TRP A 50 20.32 7.13 -18.22
N ARG A 51 19.88 6.50 -19.30
CA ARG A 51 18.67 6.87 -20.04
C ARG A 51 17.62 5.79 -19.89
N GLY A 52 16.48 6.16 -19.34
CA GLY A 52 15.35 5.26 -19.12
C GLY A 52 14.37 5.29 -20.27
N ARG A 53 13.70 4.17 -20.47
CA ARG A 53 12.49 4.04 -21.30
C ARG A 53 11.39 3.40 -20.47
N GLU A 54 10.17 3.78 -20.73
CA GLU A 54 9.03 3.14 -20.09
C GLU A 54 8.83 1.73 -20.65
N VAL A 55 8.59 0.79 -19.76
CA VAL A 55 8.21 -0.58 -20.06
C VAL A 55 6.75 -0.73 -19.66
N GLY A 56 5.92 -1.23 -20.58
CA GLY A 56 4.50 -1.44 -20.29
C GLY A 56 4.30 -2.62 -19.35
N ILE A 57 3.57 -2.43 -18.28
CA ILE A 57 3.19 -3.51 -17.37
C ILE A 57 1.96 -4.20 -17.98
N PRO A 58 2.00 -5.52 -18.22
CA PRO A 58 0.86 -6.25 -18.76
C PRO A 58 -0.36 -6.19 -17.85
N GLN A 59 -1.56 -6.13 -18.42
CA GLN A 59 -2.80 -6.00 -17.64
C GLN A 59 -2.99 -7.13 -16.62
N TYR A 60 -2.63 -8.37 -16.98
CA TYR A 60 -2.73 -9.49 -16.04
C TYR A 60 -1.87 -9.30 -14.79
N ALA A 61 -0.71 -8.63 -14.93
CA ALA A 61 0.14 -8.32 -13.79
C ALA A 61 -0.46 -7.21 -12.91
N LEU A 62 -1.06 -6.19 -13.52
CA LEU A 62 -1.78 -5.14 -12.81
C LEU A 62 -2.99 -5.72 -12.04
N ASP A 63 -3.69 -6.67 -12.60
CA ASP A 63 -4.83 -7.35 -11.96
C ASP A 63 -4.39 -8.13 -10.70
N VAL A 64 -3.21 -8.73 -10.73
CA VAL A 64 -2.62 -9.42 -9.57
C VAL A 64 -2.10 -8.45 -8.52
N LEU A 65 -1.48 -7.34 -8.94
CA LEU A 65 -0.93 -6.34 -8.05
C LEU A 65 -2.02 -5.56 -7.29
N GLY A 66 -3.19 -5.39 -7.90
CA GLY A 66 -4.33 -4.72 -7.28
C GLY A 66 -4.23 -3.19 -7.34
N ALA A 67 -4.90 -2.52 -6.38
CA ALA A 67 -4.97 -1.07 -6.35
C ALA A 67 -3.66 -0.44 -5.87
N GLY A 68 -2.97 0.22 -6.78
CA GLY A 68 -1.69 0.89 -6.51
C GLY A 68 -1.25 1.73 -7.68
N GLU A 69 -0.08 2.32 -7.54
CA GLU A 69 0.61 3.04 -8.60
C GLU A 69 1.91 2.32 -8.92
N PHE A 70 2.13 2.02 -10.19
CA PHE A 70 3.23 1.17 -10.64
C PHE A 70 3.97 1.84 -11.79
N VAL A 71 5.30 1.73 -11.76
CA VAL A 71 6.17 2.18 -12.83
C VAL A 71 7.22 1.12 -13.09
N GLU A 72 7.38 0.74 -14.34
CA GLU A 72 8.45 -0.12 -14.80
C GLU A 72 9.26 0.60 -15.87
N ARG A 73 10.57 0.67 -15.67
CA ARG A 73 11.49 1.34 -16.57
C ARG A 73 12.76 0.56 -16.75
N SER A 74 13.27 0.58 -17.97
CA SER A 74 14.56 0.00 -18.30
C SER A 74 15.55 1.13 -18.59
N TYR A 75 16.65 1.15 -17.86
CA TYR A 75 17.71 2.16 -17.99
C TYR A 75 18.94 1.55 -18.64
N SER A 76 19.49 2.25 -19.62
CA SER A 76 20.74 1.91 -20.26
C SER A 76 21.69 3.09 -20.23
N ARG A 77 22.97 2.82 -20.09
CA ARG A 77 24.05 3.81 -20.14
C ARG A 77 24.85 3.70 -21.42
N ASP A 78 25.22 2.50 -21.81
CA ASP A 78 26.00 2.20 -22.98
C ASP A 78 25.40 0.99 -23.72
N ALA A 79 25.62 0.92 -25.03
CA ALA A 79 25.18 -0.21 -25.85
C ALA A 79 25.86 -1.55 -25.50
N ASN A 80 27.03 -1.49 -24.87
CA ASN A 80 27.82 -2.66 -24.48
C ASN A 80 27.53 -3.13 -23.03
N GLU A 81 26.71 -2.37 -22.29
CA GLU A 81 26.35 -2.74 -20.92
C GLU A 81 24.90 -3.25 -20.87
N PRO A 82 24.61 -4.26 -20.05
CA PRO A 82 23.24 -4.71 -19.87
C PRO A 82 22.39 -3.59 -19.25
N PRO A 83 21.12 -3.46 -19.68
CA PRO A 83 20.19 -2.51 -19.08
C PRO A 83 19.88 -2.90 -17.63
N VAL A 84 19.49 -1.91 -16.84
CA VAL A 84 19.00 -2.09 -15.48
C VAL A 84 17.51 -1.81 -15.47
N ASP A 85 16.73 -2.77 -15.02
CA ASP A 85 15.30 -2.62 -14.91
C ASP A 85 14.93 -2.12 -13.51
N LEU A 86 14.09 -1.11 -13.47
CA LEU A 86 13.55 -0.49 -12.26
C LEU A 86 12.05 -0.70 -12.21
N PHE A 87 11.58 -1.40 -11.20
CA PHE A 87 10.17 -1.54 -10.89
C PHE A 87 9.86 -0.83 -9.56
N ILE A 88 8.89 0.08 -9.57
CA ILE A 88 8.41 0.77 -8.38
C ILE A 88 6.93 0.50 -8.23
N ALA A 89 6.54 0.05 -7.05
CA ALA A 89 5.15 -0.14 -6.67
C ALA A 89 4.84 0.69 -5.41
N TYR A 90 3.78 1.47 -5.48
CA TYR A 90 3.28 2.22 -4.34
C TYR A 90 1.83 1.85 -4.05
N PHE A 91 1.59 1.44 -2.82
CA PHE A 91 0.27 1.11 -2.31
C PHE A 91 -0.17 2.21 -1.34
N PRO A 92 -1.18 3.02 -1.68
CA PRO A 92 -1.62 4.14 -0.85
C PRO A 92 -2.23 3.69 0.48
N SER A 93 -2.73 2.47 0.54
CA SER A 93 -3.34 1.88 1.73
C SER A 93 -2.71 0.53 2.07
N GLN A 94 -2.50 0.29 3.36
CA GLN A 94 -2.04 -1.01 3.89
C GLN A 94 -3.16 -1.77 4.63
N ARG A 95 -4.40 -1.48 4.29
CA ARG A 95 -5.55 -2.21 4.84
C ARG A 95 -5.61 -3.64 4.31
N MET A 96 -6.38 -4.50 4.98
CA MET A 96 -6.59 -5.88 4.54
C MET A 96 -7.01 -5.92 3.07
N GLY A 97 -6.30 -6.70 2.25
CA GLY A 97 -6.47 -6.78 0.80
C GLY A 97 -5.54 -5.88 -0.02
N SER A 98 -4.79 -4.97 0.63
CA SER A 98 -3.78 -4.10 -0.01
C SER A 98 -2.38 -4.37 0.53
N THR A 99 -2.09 -5.62 0.84
CA THR A 99 -0.78 -6.03 1.36
C THR A 99 0.26 -6.09 0.25
N ILE A 100 1.46 -5.61 0.58
CA ILE A 100 2.63 -5.76 -0.28
C ILE A 100 2.93 -7.25 -0.44
N HIS A 101 2.93 -7.72 -1.68
CA HIS A 101 3.31 -9.09 -1.98
C HIS A 101 4.81 -9.33 -1.69
N SER A 102 5.13 -10.55 -1.32
CA SER A 102 6.53 -10.96 -1.15
C SER A 102 7.30 -10.77 -2.47
N PRO A 103 8.59 -10.37 -2.43
CA PRO A 103 9.41 -10.25 -3.64
C PRO A 103 9.41 -11.50 -4.52
N GLN A 104 9.25 -12.67 -3.93
CA GLN A 104 9.14 -13.94 -4.67
C GLN A 104 7.94 -13.97 -5.62
N ASN A 105 6.85 -13.29 -5.30
CA ASN A 105 5.66 -13.22 -6.15
C ASN A 105 5.73 -12.10 -7.20
N CYS A 106 6.67 -11.16 -7.05
CA CYS A 106 6.78 -9.99 -7.90
C CYS A 106 7.90 -10.11 -8.95
N LEU A 107 8.84 -11.04 -8.75
CA LEU A 107 9.95 -11.24 -9.68
C LEU A 107 9.61 -12.31 -10.71
N PRO A 108 9.77 -12.04 -12.02
CA PRO A 108 9.60 -13.05 -13.04
C PRO A 108 10.65 -14.16 -12.87
N GLY A 109 10.18 -15.41 -12.82
CA GLY A 109 11.04 -16.59 -12.74
C GLY A 109 11.34 -17.12 -11.33
N SER A 110 10.60 -16.66 -10.31
CA SER A 110 10.63 -17.23 -8.96
C SER A 110 9.56 -18.29 -8.73
#